data_bd4540972a0c0c80ef7daeabef57c6e6
#
_entry.id   bd4540972a0c0c80ef7daeabef57c6e6
#
_cell.length_a   1.000
_cell.length_b   1.000
_cell.length_c   1.000
_cell.angle_alpha   90.00
_cell.angle_beta   90.00
_cell.angle_gamma   90.00
#
_symmetry.space_group_name_H-M   'P 1'
#
loop_
_entity.id
_entity.type
_entity.pdbx_description
1 polymer ?
#
loop_
_entity_poly.entity_id
_entity_poly.type
_entity_poly.pdbx_seq_one_letter_code
_entity_poly.pdbx_strand_id
1 'polypeptide(L)' 'MIIDISDTGKGMPKKQFKKIFEAGYTTKERGWGMGLSLAKRIIEEYHHGKIFVKQSVIGKGTTFRIILKKV' A
#
# COMPACT_ATOMS: atom_id res chain seq x y z
N MET A 1 5.27 4.96 15.36
CA MET A 1 3.87 4.50 15.24
C MET A 1 3.73 3.55 14.06
N ILE A 2 3.13 2.41 14.26
CA ILE A 2 2.90 1.43 13.21
C ILE A 2 1.40 1.23 13.06
N ILE A 3 0.93 1.32 11.83
CA ILE A 3 -0.49 1.14 11.51
C ILE A 3 -0.60 0.05 10.46
N ASP A 4 -1.38 -0.98 10.74
CA ASP A 4 -1.65 -2.04 9.76
C ASP A 4 -3.09 -1.92 9.29
N ILE A 5 -3.26 -1.95 7.98
CA ILE A 5 -4.56 -1.87 7.35
C ILE A 5 -4.75 -3.12 6.50
N SER A 6 -5.77 -3.90 6.82
CA SER A 6 -6.04 -5.14 6.11
C SER A 6 -7.33 -5.06 5.32
N ASP A 7 -7.34 -5.68 4.16
CA ASP A 7 -8.57 -5.87 3.40
C ASP A 7 -8.78 -7.36 3.10
N THR A 8 -9.94 -7.69 2.60
CA THR A 8 -10.30 -9.07 2.26
C THR A 8 -10.44 -9.25 0.75
N GLY A 9 -9.69 -8.48 -0.02
CA GLY A 9 -9.76 -8.52 -1.47
C GLY A 9 -9.05 -9.71 -2.07
N LYS A 10 -8.68 -9.57 -3.34
CA LYS A 10 -8.05 -10.65 -4.10
C LYS A 10 -6.66 -11.03 -3.64
N GLY A 11 -5.99 -10.15 -2.95
CA GLY A 11 -4.58 -10.32 -2.70
C GLY A 11 -3.75 -10.07 -3.95
N MET A 12 -2.44 -10.26 -3.85
CA MET A 12 -1.55 -10.05 -4.98
C MET A 12 -0.28 -10.86 -4.81
N PRO A 13 0.38 -11.25 -5.91
CA PRO A 13 1.67 -11.90 -5.82
C PRO A 13 2.73 -10.92 -5.34
N LYS A 14 3.74 -11.45 -4.69
CA LYS A 14 4.80 -10.64 -4.08
C LYS A 14 5.48 -9.68 -5.05
N LYS A 15 5.60 -10.07 -6.30
CA LYS A 15 6.21 -9.23 -7.33
C LYS A 15 5.48 -7.92 -7.59
N GLN A 16 4.22 -7.82 -7.17
CA GLN A 16 3.44 -6.60 -7.32
C GLN A 16 3.49 -5.69 -6.11
N PHE A 17 4.10 -6.11 -5.02
CA PHE A 17 4.09 -5.35 -3.76
C PHE A 17 4.63 -3.93 -3.91
N LYS A 18 5.61 -3.73 -4.75
CA LYS A 18 6.17 -2.40 -4.99
C LYS A 18 5.46 -1.67 -6.12
N LYS A 19 5.02 -2.41 -7.13
CA LYS A 19 4.43 -1.81 -8.32
C LYS A 19 3.12 -1.08 -8.06
N ILE A 20 2.36 -1.54 -7.08
CA ILE A 20 1.06 -0.93 -6.79
C ILE A 20 1.18 0.51 -6.30
N PHE A 21 2.35 0.93 -5.88
CA PHE A 21 2.58 2.31 -5.44
C PHE A 21 3.09 3.21 -6.56
N GLU A 22 3.32 2.67 -7.74
CA GLU A 22 3.77 3.48 -8.87
C GLU A 22 2.62 4.30 -9.43
N ALA A 23 2.91 5.54 -9.77
CA ALA A 23 1.91 6.42 -10.39
C ALA A 23 1.41 5.79 -11.69
N GLY A 24 0.10 5.77 -11.87
CA GLY A 24 -0.50 5.17 -13.04
C GLY A 24 -0.73 3.68 -12.97
N TYR A 25 -0.20 3.01 -11.96
CA TYR A 25 -0.55 1.62 -11.75
C TYR A 25 -1.98 1.56 -11.24
N THR A 26 -2.87 1.03 -12.03
CA THR A 26 -4.26 0.94 -11.63
C THR A 26 -4.84 -0.40 -11.97
N THR A 27 -5.66 -0.90 -11.05
CA THR A 27 -6.58 -1.98 -11.34
C THR A 27 -7.95 -1.33 -11.46
N LYS A 28 -8.58 -1.45 -12.60
CA LYS A 28 -9.86 -0.81 -12.85
C LYS A 28 -10.91 -1.13 -11.79
N GLU A 29 -10.79 -2.28 -11.20
CA GLU A 29 -11.76 -2.78 -10.24
C GLU A 29 -11.73 -2.04 -8.91
N ARG A 30 -10.63 -1.38 -8.58
CA ARG A 30 -10.47 -0.77 -7.27
C ARG A 30 -10.33 0.73 -7.27
N GLY A 31 -9.90 1.32 -8.37
CA GLY A 31 -9.67 2.75 -8.43
C GLY A 31 -8.58 3.23 -7.47
N TRP A 32 -7.67 2.35 -7.07
CA TRP A 32 -6.67 2.65 -6.05
C TRP A 32 -5.34 3.16 -6.61
N GLY A 33 -5.11 3.03 -7.92
CA GLY A 33 -3.79 3.29 -8.49
C GLY A 33 -3.22 4.66 -8.15
N MET A 34 -4.01 5.70 -8.31
CA MET A 34 -3.57 7.05 -7.99
C MET A 34 -3.55 7.29 -6.48
N GLY A 35 -4.51 6.70 -5.76
CA GLY A 35 -4.61 6.87 -4.32
C GLY A 35 -3.40 6.31 -3.59
N LEU A 36 -2.92 5.15 -3.98
CA LEU A 36 -1.77 4.52 -3.32
C LEU A 36 -0.48 5.28 -3.59
N SER A 37 -0.26 5.75 -4.81
CA SER A 37 0.93 6.53 -5.11
C SER A 37 0.93 7.85 -4.35
N LEU A 38 -0.23 8.49 -4.22
CA LEU A 38 -0.37 9.71 -3.45
C LEU A 38 -0.16 9.45 -1.96
N ALA A 39 -0.74 8.38 -1.45
CA ALA A 39 -0.58 8.02 -0.04
C ALA A 39 0.90 7.78 0.31
N LYS A 40 1.61 7.07 -0.55
CA LYS A 40 3.03 6.83 -0.35
C LYS A 40 3.81 8.14 -0.33
N ARG A 41 3.50 9.03 -1.25
CA ARG A 41 4.16 10.32 -1.31
C ARG A 41 3.93 11.14 -0.05
N ILE A 42 2.70 11.19 0.44
CA ILE A 42 2.37 11.92 1.65
C ILE A 42 3.10 11.34 2.85
N ILE A 43 3.09 10.03 2.98
CA ILE A 43 3.72 9.37 4.12
C ILE A 43 5.24 9.54 4.08
N GLU A 44 5.85 9.34 2.93
CA GLU A 44 7.31 9.38 2.83
C GLU A 44 7.89 10.79 2.77
N GLU A 45 7.25 11.69 2.03
CA GLU A 45 7.79 13.04 1.87
C GLU A 45 7.41 13.99 2.98
N TYR A 46 6.16 13.91 3.44
CA TYR A 46 5.68 14.87 4.46
C TYR A 46 5.81 14.37 5.88
N HIS A 47 5.79 13.08 6.08
CA HIS A 47 5.85 12.49 7.42
C HIS A 47 7.10 11.66 7.68
N HIS A 48 7.98 11.57 6.69
CA HIS A 48 9.22 10.79 6.80
C HIS A 48 8.98 9.35 7.24
N GLY A 49 7.84 8.81 6.86
CA GLY A 49 7.48 7.45 7.22
C GLY A 49 7.67 6.49 6.05
N LYS A 50 7.06 5.33 6.16
CA LYS A 50 7.08 4.32 5.12
C LYS A 50 5.71 3.67 5.00
N ILE A 51 5.37 3.26 3.78
CA ILE A 51 4.20 2.43 3.53
C ILE A 51 4.61 1.31 2.60
N PHE A 52 4.18 0.10 2.92
CA PHE A 52 4.49 -1.05 2.09
C PHE A 52 3.48 -2.16 2.35
N VAL A 53 3.49 -3.16 1.47
CA VAL A 53 2.65 -4.34 1.66
C VAL A 53 3.37 -5.27 2.63
N LYS A 54 2.77 -5.48 3.79
CA LYS A 54 3.32 -6.39 4.79
C LYS A 54 3.17 -7.84 4.35
N GLN A 55 1.98 -8.18 3.88
CA GLN A 55 1.69 -9.51 3.37
C GLN A 55 0.46 -9.46 2.49
N SER A 56 0.36 -10.42 1.60
CA SER A 56 -0.83 -10.60 0.78
C SER A 56 -0.93 -12.07 0.43
N VAL A 57 -2.14 -12.58 0.48
CA VAL A 57 -2.44 -13.97 0.12
C VAL A 57 -3.52 -13.94 -0.96
N ILE A 58 -3.21 -14.51 -2.11
CA ILE A 58 -4.13 -14.55 -3.23
C ILE A 58 -5.43 -15.24 -2.77
N GLY A 59 -6.55 -14.57 -3.01
CA GLY A 59 -7.86 -15.07 -2.61
C GLY A 59 -8.26 -14.73 -1.18
N LYS A 60 -7.36 -14.16 -0.38
CA LYS A 60 -7.66 -13.83 1.02
C LYS A 60 -7.55 -12.36 1.36
N GLY A 61 -6.66 -11.63 0.70
CA GLY A 61 -6.55 -10.20 0.92
C GLY A 61 -5.14 -9.72 1.14
N THR A 62 -5.02 -8.45 1.50
CA THR A 62 -3.74 -7.77 1.63
C THR A 62 -3.69 -6.98 2.92
N THR A 63 -2.52 -6.96 3.55
CA THR A 63 -2.26 -6.11 4.71
C THR A 63 -1.17 -5.12 4.36
N PHE A 64 -1.49 -3.83 4.48
CA PHE A 64 -0.54 -2.75 4.31
C PHE A 64 -0.01 -2.34 5.68
N ARG A 65 1.26 -2.01 5.74
CA ARG A 65 1.86 -1.47 6.95
C ARG A 65 2.34 -0.05 6.71
N ILE A 66 1.97 0.85 7.61
CA ILE A 66 2.41 2.24 7.59
C ILE A 66 3.23 2.47 8.84
N ILE A 67 4.44 2.97 8.65
CA ILE A 67 5.32 3.33 9.76
C ILE A 67 5.49 4.83 9.75
N LEU A 68 5.07 5.49 10.81
CA LEU A 68 5.20 6.92 10.95
C LEU A 68 6.27 7.24 11.98
N LYS A 69 7.12 8.19 11.62
CA LYS A 69 8.18 8.61 12.51
C LYS A 69 7.59 9.45 13.63
N LYS A 70 8.01 9.16 14.85
CA LYS A 70 7.59 9.94 15.99
C LYS A 70 8.31 11.28 15.97
N VAL A 71 7.56 12.32 16.13
CA VAL A 71 8.11 13.69 16.15
C VAL A 71 8.63 14.02 17.54
#